data_3f642fcfba94fe3895228d5d87766eb6
#
_entry.id   3f642fcfba94fe3895228d5d87766eb6
#
_cell.length_a   1.000
_cell.length_b   1.000
_cell.length_c   1.000
_cell.angle_alpha   90.00
_cell.angle_beta   90.00
_cell.angle_gamma   90.00
#
_symmetry.space_group_name_H-M   'P 1'
#
loop_
_entity.id
_entity.type
_entity.pdbx_description
1 polymer ?
#
loop_
_entity_poly.entity_id
_entity_poly.type
_entity_poly.pdbx_seq_one_letter_code
_entity_poly.pdbx_strand_id
1 'polypeptide(L)'
;MIENDKKKNIVRVIEALIFASTKPVSAKELSPYLEGFELNDIIEIIEKRYSSDSGVQLQKISSDHFAFRTHPDIAARLNLERAVERPLSRVAMEVLAIIAYHQPITRSEIEEIRGISLSRGTIDILLEHDWIKPRGRRRTPGRPLTWGTTINFLDYFGLSELDDLPG
;
A
#
# COMPACT_ATOMS: atom_id res chain seq x y z
N MET A 1 -4.02 14.31 -34.89
CA MET A 1 -2.60 13.90 -34.90
C MET A 1 -1.84 14.44 -33.68
N ILE A 2 -1.86 15.75 -33.47
CA ILE A 2 -1.15 16.40 -32.33
C ILE A 2 -1.66 15.93 -30.96
N GLU A 3 -2.96 15.77 -30.77
CA GLU A 3 -3.55 15.31 -29.51
C GLU A 3 -3.18 13.86 -29.18
N ASN A 4 -3.09 12.99 -30.18
CA ASN A 4 -2.68 11.59 -29.99
C ASN A 4 -1.20 11.48 -29.58
N ASP A 5 -0.35 12.32 -30.15
CA ASP A 5 1.07 12.37 -29.80
C ASP A 5 1.26 12.94 -28.38
N LYS A 6 0.46 13.93 -28.01
CA LYS A 6 0.43 14.48 -26.66
C LYS A 6 0.02 13.40 -25.64
N LYS A 7 -1.08 12.68 -25.92
CA LYS A 7 -1.54 11.58 -25.07
C LYS A 7 -0.48 10.48 -24.88
N LYS A 8 0.18 10.07 -25.97
CA LYS A 8 1.30 9.11 -25.92
C LYS A 8 2.43 9.58 -25.00
N ASN A 9 2.75 10.87 -25.05
CA ASN A 9 3.79 11.43 -24.19
C ASN A 9 3.37 11.43 -22.71
N ILE A 10 2.12 11.77 -22.41
CA ILE A 10 1.57 11.70 -21.05
C ILE A 10 1.64 10.26 -20.50
N VAL A 11 1.25 9.27 -21.31
CA VAL A 11 1.38 7.84 -20.94
C VAL A 11 2.80 7.51 -20.52
N ARG A 12 3.80 7.94 -21.30
CA ARG A 12 5.22 7.71 -21.00
C ARG A 12 5.67 8.39 -19.71
N VAL A 13 5.20 9.61 -19.46
CA VAL A 13 5.53 10.36 -18.23
C VAL A 13 4.95 9.66 -16.99
N ILE A 14 3.67 9.31 -17.03
CA ILE A 14 3.01 8.62 -15.92
C ILE A 14 3.65 7.25 -15.65
N GLU A 15 3.91 6.47 -16.70
CA GLU A 15 4.62 5.19 -16.59
C GLU A 15 5.99 5.35 -15.90
N ALA A 16 6.78 6.32 -16.33
CA ALA A 16 8.09 6.60 -15.78
C ALA A 16 8.04 7.05 -14.31
N LEU A 17 7.08 7.88 -13.94
CA LEU A 17 6.89 8.32 -12.56
C LEU A 17 6.57 7.15 -11.63
N ILE A 18 5.67 6.27 -12.03
CA ILE A 18 5.31 5.09 -11.25
C ILE A 18 6.50 4.12 -11.17
N PHE A 19 7.20 3.88 -12.28
CA PHE A 19 8.35 2.99 -12.33
C PHE A 19 9.52 3.48 -11.47
N ALA A 20 9.81 4.77 -11.48
CA ALA A 20 10.92 5.35 -10.73
C ALA A 20 10.65 5.44 -9.22
N SER A 21 9.41 5.32 -8.79
CA SER A 21 9.06 5.41 -7.38
C SER A 21 9.33 4.10 -6.64
N THR A 22 9.90 4.21 -5.43
CA THR A 22 10.10 3.07 -4.52
C THR A 22 8.84 2.71 -3.73
N LYS A 23 7.86 3.61 -3.72
CA LYS A 23 6.56 3.46 -3.03
C LYS A 23 5.42 3.59 -4.04
N PRO A 24 4.23 3.04 -3.73
CA PRO A 24 3.05 3.29 -4.56
C PRO A 24 2.78 4.78 -4.73
N VAL A 25 2.48 5.19 -5.94
CA VAL A 25 2.24 6.60 -6.30
C VAL A 25 0.74 6.86 -6.30
N SER A 26 0.31 7.93 -5.61
CA SER A 26 -1.10 8.29 -5.54
C SER A 26 -1.60 9.00 -6.81
N ALA A 27 -2.91 8.89 -7.07
CA ALA A 27 -3.58 9.66 -8.11
C ALA A 27 -3.33 11.18 -7.96
N LYS A 28 -3.27 11.65 -6.72
CA LYS A 28 -2.97 13.06 -6.42
C LYS A 28 -1.56 13.48 -6.87
N GLU A 29 -0.57 12.63 -6.68
CA GLU A 29 0.82 12.87 -7.12
C GLU A 29 0.93 12.85 -8.65
N LEU A 30 0.12 12.06 -9.34
CA LEU A 30 0.10 11.97 -10.80
C LEU A 30 -0.68 13.10 -11.47
N SER A 31 -1.64 13.68 -10.79
CA SER A 31 -2.55 14.70 -11.31
C SER A 31 -1.86 15.87 -12.02
N PRO A 32 -0.75 16.47 -11.51
CA PRO A 32 -0.09 17.59 -12.18
C PRO A 32 0.46 17.27 -13.57
N TYR A 33 0.68 16.00 -13.88
CA TYR A 33 1.30 15.55 -15.13
C TYR A 33 0.30 15.13 -16.20
N LEU A 34 -1.00 15.16 -15.90
CA LEU A 34 -2.04 14.68 -16.82
C LEU A 34 -2.40 15.66 -17.94
N GLU A 35 -2.07 16.93 -17.78
CA GLU A 35 -2.30 17.99 -18.77
C GLU A 35 -3.73 18.01 -19.36
N GLY A 36 -4.72 17.67 -18.55
CA GLY A 36 -6.13 17.64 -18.93
C GLY A 36 -6.65 16.28 -19.41
N PHE A 37 -5.81 15.25 -19.48
CA PHE A 37 -6.27 13.89 -19.75
C PHE A 37 -6.78 13.20 -18.46
N GLU A 38 -7.74 12.31 -18.63
CA GLU A 38 -8.26 11.51 -17.51
C GLU A 38 -7.26 10.45 -17.07
N LEU A 39 -6.99 10.37 -15.77
CA LEU A 39 -6.03 9.40 -15.21
C LEU A 39 -6.43 7.95 -15.55
N ASN A 40 -7.72 7.62 -15.44
CA ASN A 40 -8.19 6.26 -15.72
C ASN A 40 -7.90 5.81 -17.15
N ASP A 41 -8.02 6.71 -18.14
CA ASP A 41 -7.68 6.42 -19.53
C ASP A 41 -6.19 6.13 -19.71
N ILE A 42 -5.34 6.92 -19.05
CA ILE A 42 -3.88 6.73 -19.09
C ILE A 42 -3.48 5.43 -18.40
N ILE A 43 -4.04 5.15 -17.24
CA ILE A 43 -3.78 3.91 -16.48
C ILE A 43 -4.22 2.68 -17.27
N GLU A 44 -5.38 2.71 -17.91
CA GLU A 44 -5.87 1.61 -18.76
C GLU A 44 -4.91 1.29 -19.92
N ILE A 45 -4.34 2.30 -20.54
CA ILE A 45 -3.34 2.13 -21.61
C ILE A 45 -2.09 1.44 -21.06
N ILE A 46 -1.62 1.85 -19.87
CA ILE A 46 -0.44 1.25 -19.22
C ILE A 46 -0.75 -0.19 -18.81
N GLU A 47 -1.90 -0.46 -18.21
CA GLU A 47 -2.33 -1.81 -17.82
C GLU A 47 -2.34 -2.78 -19.02
N LYS A 48 -2.86 -2.36 -20.15
CA LYS A 48 -2.88 -3.16 -21.39
C LYS A 48 -1.47 -3.45 -21.92
N ARG A 49 -0.54 -2.53 -21.73
CA ARG A 49 0.86 -2.70 -22.15
C ARG A 49 1.59 -3.76 -21.29
N TYR A 50 1.21 -3.88 -20.03
CA TYR A 50 1.76 -4.83 -19.07
C TYR A 50 0.73 -5.90 -18.69
N SER A 51 0.18 -6.55 -19.71
CA SER A 51 -0.79 -7.63 -19.58
C SER A 51 -0.14 -8.98 -19.20
N SER A 52 -0.89 -10.07 -19.36
CA SER A 52 -0.46 -11.43 -19.06
C SER A 52 0.84 -11.89 -19.77
N ASP A 53 1.21 -11.22 -20.85
CA ASP A 53 2.45 -11.55 -21.60
C ASP A 53 3.70 -10.84 -21.04
N SER A 54 3.52 -10.03 -20.01
CA SER A 54 4.61 -9.27 -19.37
C SER A 54 5.05 -9.91 -18.06
N GLY A 55 6.33 -9.80 -17.72
CA GLY A 55 6.85 -10.25 -16.42
C GLY A 55 6.48 -9.33 -15.26
N VAL A 56 5.99 -8.13 -15.57
CA VAL A 56 5.52 -7.14 -14.59
C VAL A 56 4.11 -6.68 -14.92
N GLN A 57 3.41 -6.18 -13.93
CA GLN A 57 2.08 -5.61 -14.07
C GLN A 57 1.97 -4.28 -13.33
N LEU A 58 1.02 -3.45 -13.74
CA LEU A 58 0.60 -2.29 -12.97
C LEU A 58 -0.47 -2.71 -11.97
N GLN A 59 -0.18 -2.57 -10.69
CA GLN A 59 -1.11 -2.89 -9.61
C GLN A 59 -1.76 -1.63 -9.07
N LYS A 60 -3.08 -1.65 -8.93
CA LYS A 60 -3.85 -0.67 -8.17
C LYS A 60 -3.90 -1.08 -6.70
N ILE A 61 -3.61 -0.14 -5.83
CA ILE A 61 -3.64 -0.33 -4.38
C ILE A 61 -4.57 0.71 -3.79
N SER A 62 -5.58 0.28 -3.03
CA SER A 62 -6.60 1.16 -2.44
C SER A 62 -7.29 2.08 -3.48
N SER A 63 -7.51 1.59 -4.68
CA SER A 63 -8.15 2.23 -5.84
C SER A 63 -7.49 3.51 -6.39
N ASP A 64 -6.64 4.18 -5.63
CA ASP A 64 -6.04 5.47 -6.00
C ASP A 64 -4.51 5.53 -5.91
N HIS A 65 -3.86 4.40 -5.67
CA HIS A 65 -2.40 4.24 -5.68
C HIS A 65 -1.98 3.22 -6.72
N PHE A 66 -0.81 3.42 -7.32
CA PHE A 66 -0.31 2.62 -8.43
C PHE A 66 1.15 2.25 -8.21
N ALA A 67 1.48 1.00 -8.52
CA ALA A 67 2.84 0.49 -8.44
C ALA A 67 3.07 -0.59 -9.49
N PHE A 68 4.28 -0.66 -10.05
CA PHE A 68 4.70 -1.81 -10.84
C PHE A 68 5.14 -2.94 -9.91
N ARG A 69 4.66 -4.14 -10.19
CA ARG A 69 4.99 -5.35 -9.43
C ARG A 69 5.24 -6.51 -10.38
N THR A 70 6.05 -7.45 -9.94
CA THR A 70 6.24 -8.70 -10.66
C THR A 70 4.90 -9.39 -10.87
N HIS A 71 4.67 -9.89 -12.09
CA HIS A 71 3.45 -10.64 -12.37
C HIS A 71 3.36 -11.86 -11.45
N PRO A 72 2.19 -12.19 -10.88
CA PRO A 72 2.06 -13.26 -9.88
C PRO A 72 2.61 -14.61 -10.33
N ASP A 73 2.39 -15.01 -11.58
CA ASP A 73 2.90 -16.26 -12.15
C ASP A 73 4.43 -16.32 -12.13
N ILE A 74 5.07 -15.17 -12.39
CA ILE A 74 6.53 -15.07 -12.42
C ILE A 74 7.08 -14.98 -11.01
N ALA A 75 6.43 -14.23 -10.12
CA ALA A 75 6.84 -14.11 -8.72
C ALA A 75 6.88 -15.46 -8.02
N ALA A 76 5.87 -16.31 -8.26
CA ALA A 76 5.80 -17.67 -7.72
C ALA A 76 6.97 -18.55 -8.20
N ARG A 77 7.40 -18.39 -9.46
CA ARG A 77 8.51 -19.16 -10.05
C ARG A 77 9.89 -18.69 -9.57
N LEU A 78 10.02 -17.41 -9.25
CA LEU A 78 11.29 -16.80 -8.83
C LEU A 78 11.55 -16.94 -7.33
N ASN A 79 10.58 -17.40 -6.52
CA ASN A 79 10.66 -17.43 -5.06
C ASN A 79 11.16 -16.09 -4.51
N LEU A 80 10.59 -14.99 -5.02
CA LEU A 80 10.99 -13.65 -4.59
C LEU A 80 10.49 -13.43 -3.17
N GLU A 81 11.42 -13.52 -2.22
CA GLU A 81 11.20 -13.08 -0.85
C GLU A 81 11.59 -11.60 -0.75
N ARG A 82 10.71 -10.79 -0.18
CA ARG A 82 11.08 -9.42 0.19
C ARG A 82 11.99 -9.48 1.40
N ALA A 83 13.21 -9.00 1.23
CA ALA A 83 14.14 -8.84 2.34
C ALA A 83 13.57 -7.80 3.32
N VAL A 84 13.30 -8.22 4.53
CA VAL A 84 12.98 -7.33 5.65
C VAL A 84 14.30 -7.06 6.36
N GLU A 85 14.75 -5.82 6.38
CA GLU A 85 15.98 -5.42 7.05
C GLU A 85 15.98 -5.79 8.54
N ARG A 86 14.80 -5.78 9.16
CA ARG A 86 14.56 -6.22 10.54
C ARG A 86 13.31 -7.08 10.58
N PRO A 87 13.43 -8.39 10.70
CA PRO A 87 12.28 -9.26 10.84
C PRO A 87 11.48 -8.89 12.09
N LEU A 88 10.15 -8.83 11.96
CA LEU A 88 9.27 -8.58 13.08
C LEU A 88 9.27 -9.77 14.06
N SER A 89 9.21 -9.45 15.36
CA SER A 89 8.91 -10.44 16.37
C SER A 89 7.49 -11.00 16.19
N ARG A 90 7.25 -12.17 16.77
CA ARG A 90 5.90 -12.78 16.79
C ARG A 90 4.86 -11.82 17.39
N VAL A 91 5.23 -11.12 18.46
CA VAL A 91 4.36 -10.13 19.12
C VAL A 91 4.04 -8.97 18.19
N ALA A 92 5.03 -8.43 17.49
CA ALA A 92 4.81 -7.33 16.54
C ALA A 92 3.91 -7.75 15.36
N MET A 93 4.07 -8.97 14.84
CA MET A 93 3.20 -9.53 13.81
C MET A 93 1.76 -9.71 14.30
N GLU A 94 1.58 -10.21 15.51
CA GLU A 94 0.26 -10.34 16.15
C GLU A 94 -0.44 -8.97 16.30
N VAL A 95 0.28 -7.98 16.80
CA VAL A 95 -0.24 -6.61 16.96
C VAL A 95 -0.58 -6.00 15.61
N LEU A 96 0.25 -6.17 14.60
CA LEU A 96 -0.04 -5.69 13.24
C LEU A 96 -1.32 -6.33 12.69
N ALA A 97 -1.52 -7.62 12.89
CA ALA A 97 -2.74 -8.32 12.49
C ALA A 97 -3.97 -7.77 13.21
N ILE A 98 -3.89 -7.55 14.53
CA ILE A 98 -4.98 -6.95 15.30
C ILE A 98 -5.34 -5.57 14.76
N ILE A 99 -4.36 -4.73 14.49
CA ILE A 99 -4.59 -3.40 13.91
C ILE A 99 -5.26 -3.53 12.53
N ALA A 100 -4.78 -4.39 11.67
CA ALA A 100 -5.32 -4.57 10.32
C ALA A 100 -6.80 -4.98 10.33
N TYR A 101 -7.18 -5.90 11.20
CA TYR A 101 -8.55 -6.42 11.27
C TYR A 101 -9.54 -5.55 12.05
N HIS A 102 -9.05 -4.73 12.99
CA HIS A 102 -9.90 -3.98 13.93
C HIS A 102 -9.77 -2.45 13.80
N GLN A 103 -9.00 -1.97 12.84
CA GLN A 103 -8.76 -0.53 12.67
C GLN A 103 -10.06 0.28 12.42
N PRO A 104 -10.18 1.51 12.91
CA PRO A 104 -9.22 2.20 13.79
C PRO A 104 -9.28 1.64 15.22
N ILE A 105 -8.13 1.41 15.84
CA ILE A 105 -8.03 0.75 17.15
C ILE A 105 -7.05 1.47 18.06
N THR A 106 -7.36 1.57 19.36
CA THR A 106 -6.48 2.16 20.38
C THR A 106 -5.50 1.11 20.93
N ARG A 107 -4.43 1.58 21.57
CA ARG A 107 -3.50 0.72 22.31
C ARG A 107 -4.22 -0.13 23.37
N SER A 108 -5.10 0.48 24.18
CA SER A 108 -5.86 -0.24 25.20
C SER A 108 -6.74 -1.34 24.63
N GLU A 109 -7.39 -1.09 23.50
CA GLU A 109 -8.21 -2.08 22.80
C GLU A 109 -7.34 -3.25 22.27
N ILE A 110 -6.14 -2.97 21.78
CA ILE A 110 -5.17 -4.02 21.38
C ILE A 110 -4.77 -4.88 22.57
N GLU A 111 -4.44 -4.24 23.70
CA GLU A 111 -4.08 -4.94 24.94
C GLU A 111 -5.24 -5.80 25.46
N GLU A 112 -6.46 -5.31 25.35
CA GLU A 112 -7.68 -6.02 25.74
C GLU A 112 -7.88 -7.29 24.88
N ILE A 113 -7.71 -7.20 23.56
CA ILE A 113 -7.81 -8.35 22.64
C ILE A 113 -6.70 -9.38 22.95
N ARG A 114 -5.50 -8.93 23.22
CA ARG A 114 -4.37 -9.81 23.55
C ARG A 114 -4.44 -10.41 24.96
N GLY A 115 -5.12 -9.73 25.87
CA GLY A 115 -5.14 -10.09 27.29
C GLY A 115 -3.83 -9.80 28.04
N ILE A 116 -2.90 -9.05 27.42
CA ILE A 116 -1.59 -8.71 27.98
C ILE A 116 -1.16 -7.32 27.52
N SER A 117 -0.44 -6.62 28.38
CA SER A 117 0.10 -5.28 28.09
C SER A 117 1.08 -5.29 26.92
N LEU A 118 1.08 -4.21 26.18
CA LEU A 118 1.91 -3.98 25.01
C LEU A 118 3.18 -3.22 25.41
N SER A 119 4.34 -3.70 25.00
CA SER A 119 5.59 -2.95 25.18
C SER A 119 5.62 -1.69 24.32
N ARG A 120 6.35 -0.67 24.76
CA ARG A 120 6.47 0.61 24.00
C ARG A 120 7.08 0.40 22.62
N GLY A 121 8.09 -0.45 22.53
CA GLY A 121 8.82 -0.68 21.28
C GLY A 121 8.01 -1.39 20.19
N THR A 122 6.91 -2.05 20.51
CA THR A 122 6.12 -2.79 19.51
C THR A 122 5.45 -1.84 18.51
N ILE A 123 4.83 -0.78 18.99
CA ILE A 123 4.22 0.25 18.09
C ILE A 123 5.30 0.97 17.30
N ASP A 124 6.42 1.31 17.95
CA ASP A 124 7.53 2.02 17.30
C ASP A 124 8.12 1.24 16.13
N ILE A 125 8.30 -0.08 16.27
CA ILE A 125 8.78 -0.93 15.16
C ILE A 125 7.80 -0.92 13.99
N LEU A 126 6.50 -0.99 14.23
CA LEU A 126 5.49 -0.95 13.17
C LEU A 126 5.44 0.42 12.47
N LEU A 127 5.67 1.51 13.20
CA LEU A 127 5.82 2.85 12.65
C LEU A 127 7.09 2.99 11.80
N GLU A 128 8.21 2.43 12.25
CA GLU A 128 9.49 2.44 11.50
C GLU A 128 9.36 1.72 10.15
N HIS A 129 8.58 0.64 10.09
CA HIS A 129 8.27 -0.05 8.83
C HIS A 129 7.27 0.71 7.97
N ASP A 130 6.69 1.80 8.45
CA ASP A 130 5.63 2.53 7.77
C ASP A 130 4.41 1.65 7.42
N TRP A 131 4.07 0.71 8.29
CA TRP A 131 2.93 -0.20 8.10
C TRP A 131 1.69 0.24 8.87
N ILE A 132 1.85 1.07 9.89
CA ILE A 132 0.76 1.68 10.64
C ILE A 132 0.89 3.20 10.69
N LYS A 133 -0.22 3.86 10.92
CA LYS A 133 -0.30 5.32 11.08
C LYS A 133 -1.40 5.69 12.07
N PRO A 134 -1.33 6.89 12.68
CA PRO A 134 -2.44 7.44 13.44
C PRO A 134 -3.70 7.61 12.57
N ARG A 135 -4.85 7.27 13.13
CA ARG A 135 -6.16 7.38 12.47
C ARG A 135 -7.13 8.28 13.24
N GLY A 136 -6.61 9.27 13.97
CA GLY A 136 -7.41 10.15 14.79
C GLY A 136 -7.53 9.68 16.24
N ARG A 137 -8.43 10.29 16.99
CA ARG A 137 -8.61 10.03 18.43
C ARG A 137 -10.06 9.65 18.74
N ARG A 138 -10.22 8.76 19.71
CA ARG A 138 -11.56 8.46 20.27
C ARG A 138 -12.13 9.68 20.98
N ARG A 139 -13.45 9.81 20.98
CA ARG A 139 -14.18 10.82 21.74
C ARG A 139 -14.53 10.35 23.15
N THR A 140 -13.65 9.60 23.77
CA THR A 140 -13.77 9.06 25.12
C THR A 140 -12.81 9.76 26.07
N PRO A 141 -12.96 9.65 27.41
CA PRO A 141 -12.01 10.22 28.36
C PRO A 141 -10.57 9.85 28.04
N GLY A 142 -9.65 10.82 28.12
CA GLY A 142 -8.27 10.67 27.74
C GLY A 142 -7.99 10.80 26.25
N ARG A 143 -9.02 10.84 25.40
CA ARG A 143 -8.95 10.98 23.94
C ARG A 143 -7.81 10.14 23.31
N PRO A 144 -7.82 8.80 23.49
CA PRO A 144 -6.74 7.95 23.07
C PRO A 144 -6.57 7.94 21.55
N LEU A 145 -5.33 7.89 21.11
CA LEU A 145 -4.95 7.80 19.70
C LEU A 145 -5.37 6.43 19.14
N THR A 146 -5.91 6.44 17.92
CA THR A 146 -6.20 5.21 17.18
C THR A 146 -5.17 4.97 16.08
N TRP A 147 -4.99 3.69 15.74
CA TRP A 147 -4.05 3.20 14.75
C TRP A 147 -4.78 2.53 13.59
N GLY A 148 -4.19 2.61 12.43
CA GLY A 148 -4.63 1.88 11.25
C GLY A 148 -3.43 1.55 10.38
N THR A 149 -3.64 0.75 9.34
CA THR A 149 -2.62 0.37 8.38
C THR A 149 -2.42 1.41 7.29
N THR A 150 -1.29 1.32 6.60
CA THR A 150 -0.88 2.23 5.52
C THR A 150 -1.02 1.57 4.14
N ILE A 151 -0.84 2.35 3.09
CA ILE A 151 -0.69 1.85 1.72
C ILE A 151 0.55 0.94 1.60
N ASN A 152 1.62 1.26 2.31
CA ASN A 152 2.84 0.43 2.31
C ASN A 152 2.60 -0.95 2.94
N PHE A 153 1.70 -1.05 3.93
CA PHE A 153 1.25 -2.34 4.46
C PHE A 153 0.56 -3.17 3.37
N LEU A 154 -0.40 -2.60 2.66
CA LEU A 154 -1.10 -3.29 1.57
C LEU A 154 -0.11 -3.75 0.49
N ASP A 155 0.77 -2.86 0.05
CA ASP A 155 1.77 -3.16 -0.96
C ASP A 155 2.72 -4.27 -0.54
N TYR A 156 3.27 -4.21 0.68
CA TYR A 156 4.20 -5.20 1.19
C TYR A 156 3.58 -6.60 1.28
N PHE A 157 2.34 -6.70 1.75
CA PHE A 157 1.62 -7.96 1.90
C PHE A 157 0.87 -8.40 0.63
N GLY A 158 1.03 -7.68 -0.49
CA GLY A 158 0.45 -8.03 -1.78
C GLY A 158 -1.08 -7.88 -1.84
N LEU A 159 -1.64 -6.98 -1.02
CA LEU A 159 -3.06 -6.71 -0.95
C LEU A 159 -3.42 -5.48 -1.79
N SER A 160 -4.55 -5.51 -2.47
CA SER A 160 -5.09 -4.33 -3.15
C SER A 160 -5.95 -3.47 -2.22
N GLU A 161 -6.72 -4.12 -1.35
CA GLU A 161 -7.63 -3.49 -0.38
C GLU A 161 -7.59 -4.24 0.95
N LEU A 162 -8.14 -3.63 2.00
CA LEU A 162 -8.26 -4.28 3.31
C LEU A 162 -9.19 -5.51 3.28
N ASP A 163 -10.18 -5.50 2.40
CA ASP A 163 -11.11 -6.62 2.22
C ASP A 163 -10.43 -7.88 1.66
N ASP A 164 -9.22 -7.74 1.09
CA ASP A 164 -8.41 -8.88 0.64
C ASP A 164 -7.71 -9.62 1.78
N LEU A 165 -7.81 -9.14 3.03
CA LEU A 165 -7.30 -9.85 4.19
C LEU A 165 -7.99 -11.20 4.35
N PRO A 166 -7.25 -12.28 4.71
CA PRO A 166 -7.83 -13.59 4.96
C PRO A 166 -8.91 -13.53 6.04
N GLY A 167 -10.04 -14.20 5.79
CA GLY A 167 -11.17 -14.28 6.72
C GLY A 167 -10.92 -15.19 7.93
#